data_13fb1b1466ac1bc73052ec341277cf60
#
_entry.id   13fb1b1466ac1bc73052ec341277cf60
#
_cell.length_a   1.000
_cell.length_b   1.000
_cell.length_c   1.000
_cell.angle_alpha   90.00
_cell.angle_beta   90.00
_cell.angle_gamma   90.00
#
_symmetry.space_group_name_H-M   'P 1'
#
loop_
_entity.id
_entity.type
_entity.pdbx_description
1 polymer ?
#
loop_
_entity_poly.entity_id
_entity_poly.type
_entity_poly.pdbx_seq_one_letter_code
_entity_poly.pdbx_strand_id
1 'polypeptide(L)'
;MAKVDEFQKNHEAKLEELLRSIGGQSRESDWALVRALIHKAVHFNADRKAGEFCAVATFLAEQTGHAHQLMHGGDKPTAPHDDFKH
;
A
#
# COMPACT_ATOMS: atom_id res chain seq x y z
N MET A 1 -3.72 -14.25 -9.72
CA MET A 1 -3.96 -14.45 -11.07
C MET A 1 -2.96 -13.81 -11.92
N ALA A 2 -2.44 -14.55 -12.88
CA ALA A 2 -1.33 -14.07 -13.69
C ALA A 2 -1.66 -12.80 -14.45
N LYS A 3 -2.88 -12.73 -14.98
CA LYS A 3 -3.24 -11.54 -15.72
C LYS A 3 -3.31 -10.30 -14.84
N VAL A 4 -3.90 -10.45 -13.66
CA VAL A 4 -3.98 -9.34 -12.74
C VAL A 4 -2.58 -8.90 -12.33
N ASP A 5 -1.69 -9.88 -12.10
CA ASP A 5 -0.33 -9.54 -11.70
C ASP A 5 0.41 -8.78 -12.79
N GLU A 6 0.20 -9.15 -14.04
CA GLU A 6 0.84 -8.45 -15.14
C GLU A 6 0.32 -7.03 -15.26
N PHE A 7 -0.98 -6.87 -15.20
CA PHE A 7 -1.58 -5.53 -15.26
C PHE A 7 -1.09 -4.69 -14.09
N GLN A 8 -1.00 -5.30 -12.91
CA GLN A 8 -0.55 -4.57 -11.73
C GLN A 8 0.87 -4.05 -11.92
N LYS A 9 1.78 -4.87 -12.43
CA LYS A 9 3.15 -4.43 -12.66
C LYS A 9 3.21 -3.27 -13.63
N ASN A 10 2.41 -3.33 -14.67
CA ASN A 10 2.40 -2.24 -15.65
C ASN A 10 1.88 -0.95 -15.04
N HIS A 11 0.85 -1.05 -14.22
CA HIS A 11 0.31 0.13 -13.56
C HIS A 11 1.27 0.66 -12.51
N GLU A 12 1.95 -0.23 -11.79
CA GLU A 12 2.92 0.20 -10.79
C GLU A 12 4.04 1.01 -11.40
N ALA A 13 4.49 0.62 -12.58
CA ALA A 13 5.57 1.36 -13.24
C ALA A 13 5.13 2.79 -13.53
N LYS A 14 3.91 2.96 -14.01
CA LYS A 14 3.39 4.28 -14.33
C LYS A 14 3.14 5.10 -13.09
N LEU A 15 2.61 4.45 -12.04
CA LEU A 15 2.38 5.13 -10.78
C LEU A 15 3.68 5.56 -10.14
N GLU A 16 4.70 4.73 -10.22
CA GLU A 16 5.99 5.05 -9.65
C GLU A 16 6.57 6.29 -10.29
N GLU A 17 6.43 6.39 -11.60
CA GLU A 17 6.90 7.54 -12.31
C GLU A 17 6.19 8.80 -11.85
N LEU A 18 4.87 8.74 -11.71
CA LEU A 18 4.09 9.85 -11.25
C LEU A 18 4.45 10.23 -9.82
N LEU A 19 4.58 9.23 -8.95
CA LEU A 19 4.91 9.48 -7.55
C LEU A 19 6.28 10.11 -7.41
N ARG A 20 7.21 9.73 -8.27
CA ARG A 20 8.53 10.31 -8.23
C ARG A 20 8.49 11.80 -8.57
N SER A 21 7.55 12.20 -9.42
CA SER A 21 7.47 13.60 -9.81
C SER A 21 6.77 14.47 -8.78
N ILE A 22 5.86 13.92 -7.98
CA ILE A 22 5.11 14.73 -7.04
C ILE A 22 5.46 14.48 -5.58
N GLY A 23 6.25 13.46 -5.30
CA GLY A 23 6.63 13.13 -3.93
C GLY A 23 7.91 13.81 -3.51
N GLY A 24 8.23 13.67 -2.24
CA GLY A 24 9.51 14.13 -1.72
C GLY A 24 9.60 15.60 -1.44
N GLN A 25 8.46 16.29 -1.35
CA GLN A 25 8.52 17.72 -1.11
C GLN A 25 8.63 18.04 0.37
N SER A 26 7.85 17.36 1.18
CA SER A 26 7.93 17.51 2.62
C SER A 26 7.25 16.31 3.22
N ARG A 27 7.46 16.11 4.51
CA ARG A 27 6.85 14.98 5.19
C ARG A 27 5.32 15.08 5.19
N GLU A 28 4.84 16.30 5.45
CA GLU A 28 3.39 16.51 5.46
C GLU A 28 2.79 16.32 4.07
N SER A 29 3.48 16.80 3.06
CA SER A 29 3.00 16.64 1.70
C SER A 29 2.96 15.17 1.30
N ASP A 30 3.99 14.41 1.68
CA ASP A 30 4.04 13.01 1.34
C ASP A 30 2.98 12.22 2.09
N TRP A 31 2.71 12.58 3.35
CA TRP A 31 1.65 11.93 4.09
C TRP A 31 0.29 12.21 3.45
N ALA A 32 0.08 13.44 3.01
CA ALA A 32 -1.15 13.79 2.31
C ALA A 32 -1.26 13.02 1.01
N LEU A 33 -0.15 12.78 0.33
CA LEU A 33 -0.14 11.99 -0.90
C LEU A 33 -0.56 10.55 -0.62
N VAL A 34 -0.07 9.97 0.46
CA VAL A 34 -0.48 8.62 0.83
C VAL A 34 -1.98 8.56 1.07
N ARG A 35 -2.50 9.55 1.81
CA ARG A 35 -3.94 9.59 2.08
C ARG A 35 -4.74 9.74 0.80
N ALA A 36 -4.26 10.56 -0.11
CA ALA A 36 -4.95 10.77 -1.38
C ALA A 36 -4.96 9.50 -2.21
N LEU A 37 -3.85 8.77 -2.22
CA LEU A 37 -3.79 7.52 -2.96
C LEU A 37 -4.79 6.50 -2.44
N ILE A 38 -4.86 6.36 -1.13
CA ILE A 38 -5.79 5.41 -0.53
C ILE A 38 -7.22 5.83 -0.82
N HIS A 39 -7.52 7.11 -0.66
CA HIS A 39 -8.86 7.63 -0.90
C HIS A 39 -9.27 7.35 -2.35
N LYS A 40 -8.40 7.68 -3.29
CA LYS A 40 -8.72 7.48 -4.70
C LYS A 40 -8.85 6.00 -5.05
N ALA A 41 -8.02 5.16 -4.43
CA ALA A 41 -8.10 3.73 -4.70
C ALA A 41 -9.44 3.17 -4.25
N VAL A 42 -9.89 3.55 -3.07
CA VAL A 42 -11.17 3.07 -2.53
C VAL A 42 -12.32 3.52 -3.42
N HIS A 43 -12.32 4.79 -3.79
CA HIS A 43 -13.41 5.31 -4.62
C HIS A 43 -13.38 4.76 -6.04
N PHE A 44 -12.21 4.60 -6.61
CA PHE A 44 -12.08 4.01 -7.93
C PHE A 44 -12.62 2.58 -7.91
N ASN A 45 -12.28 1.83 -6.86
CA ASN A 45 -12.76 0.47 -6.75
C ASN A 45 -14.28 0.42 -6.65
N ALA A 46 -14.86 1.31 -5.87
CA ALA A 46 -16.32 1.34 -5.70
C ALA A 46 -17.00 1.69 -7.01
N ASP A 47 -16.48 2.70 -7.70
CA ASP A 47 -17.08 3.15 -8.95
C ASP A 47 -17.00 2.09 -10.04
N ARG A 48 -15.90 1.37 -10.12
CA ARG A 48 -15.69 0.39 -11.17
C ARG A 48 -16.04 -1.02 -10.76
N LYS A 49 -16.32 -1.22 -9.49
CA LYS A 49 -16.65 -2.55 -8.95
C LYS A 49 -15.57 -3.55 -9.32
N ALA A 50 -14.33 -3.11 -9.18
CA ALA A 50 -13.19 -3.91 -9.61
C ALA A 50 -12.91 -5.07 -8.67
N GLY A 51 -12.90 -4.81 -7.37
CA GLY A 51 -12.64 -5.86 -6.37
C GLY A 51 -13.71 -5.85 -5.30
N GLU A 52 -13.89 -7.01 -4.67
CA GLU A 52 -14.83 -7.11 -3.59
C GLU A 52 -14.30 -6.35 -2.40
N PHE A 53 -15.20 -5.76 -1.63
CA PHE A 53 -14.80 -4.95 -0.50
C PHE A 53 -13.86 -5.70 0.44
N CYS A 54 -14.19 -6.95 0.76
CA CYS A 54 -13.35 -7.72 1.68
C CYS A 54 -11.97 -7.99 1.09
N ALA A 55 -11.90 -8.23 -0.22
CA ALA A 55 -10.63 -8.49 -0.87
C ALA A 55 -9.74 -7.24 -0.85
N VAL A 56 -10.35 -6.07 -1.07
CA VAL A 56 -9.60 -4.83 -1.06
C VAL A 56 -9.09 -4.55 0.35
N ALA A 57 -9.94 -4.74 1.35
CA ALA A 57 -9.55 -4.50 2.73
C ALA A 57 -8.42 -5.43 3.16
N THR A 58 -8.51 -6.69 2.77
CA THR A 58 -7.48 -7.68 3.10
C THR A 58 -6.16 -7.31 2.43
N PHE A 59 -6.21 -6.95 1.16
CA PHE A 59 -5.00 -6.59 0.44
C PHE A 59 -4.34 -5.38 1.08
N LEU A 60 -5.14 -4.37 1.45
CA LEU A 60 -4.61 -3.17 2.08
C LEU A 60 -3.94 -3.49 3.41
N ALA A 61 -4.57 -4.35 4.21
CA ALA A 61 -4.00 -4.76 5.49
C ALA A 61 -2.69 -5.51 5.30
N GLU A 62 -2.63 -6.38 4.31
CA GLU A 62 -1.41 -7.13 4.03
C GLU A 62 -0.29 -6.20 3.61
N GLN A 63 -0.58 -5.23 2.77
CA GLN A 63 0.44 -4.29 2.33
C GLN A 63 0.94 -3.43 3.48
N THR A 64 0.04 -3.04 4.37
CA THR A 64 0.43 -2.26 5.54
C THR A 64 1.34 -3.07 6.44
N GLY A 65 1.02 -4.35 6.65
CA GLY A 65 1.87 -5.22 7.46
C GLY A 65 3.24 -5.43 6.83
N HIS A 66 3.28 -5.60 5.51
CA HIS A 66 4.53 -5.77 4.80
C HIS A 66 5.40 -4.51 4.94
N ALA A 67 4.78 -3.33 4.81
CA ALA A 67 5.50 -2.08 4.96
C ALA A 67 6.06 -1.93 6.37
N HIS A 68 5.29 -2.37 7.37
CA HIS A 68 5.75 -2.32 8.75
C HIS A 68 7.01 -3.15 8.92
N GLN A 69 7.03 -4.35 8.36
CA GLN A 69 8.21 -5.20 8.43
C GLN A 69 9.40 -4.56 7.75
N LEU A 70 9.18 -3.94 6.59
CA LEU A 70 10.28 -3.30 5.90
C LEU A 70 10.85 -2.14 6.71
N MET A 71 9.97 -1.37 7.35
CA MET A 71 10.42 -0.23 8.13
C MET A 71 11.18 -0.65 9.36
N HIS A 72 10.92 -1.83 9.86
CA HIS A 72 11.60 -2.31 11.05
C HIS A 72 12.67 -3.35 10.72
N GLY A 73 13.19 -3.28 9.50
CA GLY A 73 14.34 -4.04 9.15
C GLY A 73 14.12 -5.45 8.80
N GLY A 74 12.92 -5.80 8.56
CA GLY A 74 12.66 -7.14 8.19
C GLY A 74 13.06 -8.11 9.23
N ASP A 75 13.26 -7.71 10.45
CA ASP A 75 13.64 -8.57 11.39
C ASP A 75 12.73 -9.50 11.71
N LYS A 76 13.11 -10.45 12.34
CA LYS A 76 12.33 -11.40 12.77
C LYS A 76 11.36 -10.85 13.56
N PRO A 77 10.36 -11.34 13.47
CA PRO A 77 9.31 -10.97 14.24
C PRO A 77 9.60 -11.24 15.61
N THR A 78 10.12 -11.32 16.05
CA THR A 78 10.42 -11.54 17.25
C THR A 78 9.64 -11.31 18.09
N ALA A 79 9.67 -11.52 18.29
CA ALA A 79 9.17 -11.47 18.99
C ALA A 79 8.44 -11.03 19.32
N PRO A 80 8.02 -11.28 19.49
CA PRO A 80 7.35 -11.03 19.70
C PRO A 80 6.84 -10.54 20.29
N HIS A 81 7.03 -10.71 20.43
CA HIS A 81 6.67 -10.37 20.92
C HIS A 81 6.63 -9.82 21.69
N ASP A 82 7.14 -9.96 21.93
CA ASP A 82 7.35 -9.64 22.79
C ASP A 82 7.16 -8.41 23.10
N ASP A 83 7.15 -7.86 22.96
CA ASP A 83 7.02 -6.68 23.07
C ASP A 83 5.72 -6.34 23.20
N PHE A 84 5.02 -6.87 22.93
CA PHE A 84 3.85 -6.54 23.05
C PHE A 84 3.31 -7.30 23.96
N LYS A 85 3.86 -7.66 24.35
CA LYS A 85 3.73 -8.22 25.08
C LYS A 85 4.08 -7.97 25.84
N HIS A 86 4.44 -7.67 25.87
CA HIS A 86 4.82 -7.50 26.27
C HIS A 86 4.79 -7.17 26.60
#